data_6a0842db481720b5d60966e16fe01e55
#
_entry.id   6a0842db481720b5d60966e16fe01e55
#
_cell.length_a   1.000
_cell.length_b   1.000
_cell.length_c   1.000
_cell.angle_alpha   90.00
_cell.angle_beta   90.00
_cell.angle_gamma   90.00
#
_symmetry.space_group_name_H-M   'P 1'
#
loop_
_entity.id
_entity.type
_entity.pdbx_description
1 polymer ?
#
loop_
_entity_poly.entity_id
_entity_poly.type
_entity_poly.pdbx_seq_one_letter_code
_entity_poly.pdbx_strand_id
1 'polypeptide(L)'
;TEGYLLDAIETIPEEKFGSLNALRGEVCRAIFDPAVYPTKLNQRAGDDLLLTSSSNYYDGVSQAEAERFYAEMAAAAAGDPEPVSYGLNSQLAKDPATGRLHERTWRVGGMYSPAIERIVYWLEKAASVAREPQKTNIETLVAYYRSGDLKEFDRYNIGWVKDTVSNVDFVNGFIEDYGDPLGRKASWE
;
A
#
# COMPACT_ATOMS: atom_id res chain seq x y z
N THR A 1 -10.88 -17.22 20.33
CA THR A 1 -10.27 -17.01 21.65
C THR A 1 -9.01 -17.86 21.79
N GLU A 2 -8.12 -17.50 22.73
CA GLU A 2 -6.88 -18.24 23.03
C GLU A 2 -7.16 -19.71 23.35
N GLY A 3 -8.18 -20.01 24.18
CA GLY A 3 -8.58 -21.37 24.51
C GLY A 3 -8.91 -22.22 23.29
N TYR A 4 -9.65 -21.69 22.33
CA TYR A 4 -9.97 -22.42 21.10
C TYR A 4 -8.72 -22.73 20.25
N LEU A 5 -7.76 -21.80 20.21
CA LEU A 5 -6.49 -22.02 19.53
C LEU A 5 -5.65 -23.10 20.21
N LEU A 6 -5.60 -23.10 21.56
CA LEU A 6 -4.88 -24.11 22.33
C LEU A 6 -5.44 -25.50 22.09
N ASP A 7 -6.77 -25.66 22.08
CA ASP A 7 -7.44 -26.92 21.77
C ASP A 7 -7.09 -27.40 20.35
N ALA A 8 -7.05 -26.49 19.39
CA ALA A 8 -6.66 -26.84 18.00
C ALA A 8 -5.19 -27.28 17.90
N ILE A 9 -4.28 -26.61 18.62
CA ILE A 9 -2.86 -26.97 18.64
C ILE A 9 -2.63 -28.39 19.23
N GLU A 10 -3.43 -28.81 20.21
CA GLU A 10 -3.35 -30.15 20.82
C GLU A 10 -3.62 -31.29 19.82
N THR A 11 -4.28 -31.01 18.71
CA THR A 11 -4.54 -32.00 17.65
C THR A 11 -3.34 -32.21 16.71
N ILE A 12 -2.29 -31.39 16.82
CA ILE A 12 -1.14 -31.44 15.92
C ILE A 12 -0.10 -32.42 16.46
N PRO A 13 0.41 -33.39 15.66
CA PRO A 13 1.43 -34.34 16.10
C PRO A 13 2.73 -33.64 16.52
N GLU A 14 3.25 -33.96 17.71
CA GLU A 14 4.48 -33.36 18.28
C GLU A 14 5.71 -33.51 17.38
N GLU A 15 5.82 -34.62 16.64
CA GLU A 15 6.92 -34.89 15.71
C GLU A 15 7.08 -33.85 14.61
N LYS A 16 6.04 -33.05 14.34
CA LYS A 16 6.09 -31.97 13.36
C LYS A 16 6.69 -30.67 13.89
N PHE A 17 6.62 -30.45 15.21
CA PHE A 17 6.93 -29.16 15.83
C PHE A 17 7.86 -29.25 17.04
N GLY A 18 8.28 -30.45 17.42
CA GLY A 18 9.12 -30.68 18.61
C GLY A 18 8.29 -30.70 19.89
N SER A 19 8.23 -29.59 20.61
CA SER A 19 7.46 -29.46 21.84
C SER A 19 6.18 -28.67 21.65
N LEU A 20 5.02 -29.24 21.95
CA LEU A 20 3.73 -28.54 21.93
C LEU A 20 3.72 -27.33 22.88
N ASN A 21 4.40 -27.40 24.03
CA ASN A 21 4.49 -26.26 24.94
C ASN A 21 5.30 -25.09 24.36
N ALA A 22 6.39 -25.39 23.63
CA ALA A 22 7.15 -24.36 22.93
C ALA A 22 6.33 -23.74 21.81
N LEU A 23 5.65 -24.57 20.99
CA LEU A 23 4.75 -24.12 19.94
C LEU A 23 3.63 -23.24 20.49
N ARG A 24 2.97 -23.65 21.60
CA ARG A 24 1.94 -22.86 22.27
C ARG A 24 2.48 -21.49 22.69
N GLY A 25 3.63 -21.47 23.36
CA GLY A 25 4.24 -20.23 23.82
C GLY A 25 4.56 -19.28 22.68
N GLU A 26 5.10 -19.77 21.58
CA GLU A 26 5.45 -18.96 20.41
C GLU A 26 4.22 -18.46 19.67
N VAL A 27 3.25 -19.33 19.37
CA VAL A 27 2.04 -18.99 18.62
C VAL A 27 1.14 -18.04 19.42
N CYS A 28 0.94 -18.31 20.73
CA CYS A 28 0.15 -17.41 21.56
C CYS A 28 0.79 -16.02 21.69
N ARG A 29 2.11 -15.94 21.83
CA ARG A 29 2.80 -14.64 21.82
C ARG A 29 2.62 -13.92 20.49
N ALA A 30 2.78 -14.63 19.38
CA ALA A 30 2.64 -14.02 18.06
C ALA A 30 1.23 -13.49 17.78
N ILE A 31 0.19 -14.14 18.30
CA ILE A 31 -1.21 -13.78 18.01
C ILE A 31 -1.76 -12.77 19.02
N PHE A 32 -1.42 -12.92 20.31
CA PHE A 32 -2.10 -12.20 21.39
C PHE A 32 -1.24 -11.16 22.12
N ASP A 33 0.08 -11.16 21.91
CA ASP A 33 0.98 -10.18 22.54
C ASP A 33 1.28 -9.03 21.55
N PRO A 34 0.65 -7.86 21.74
CA PRO A 34 0.87 -6.72 20.85
C PRO A 34 2.29 -6.13 20.94
N ALA A 35 3.06 -6.49 21.97
CA ALA A 35 4.48 -6.11 22.05
C ALA A 35 5.38 -6.95 21.12
N VAL A 36 4.91 -8.12 20.70
CA VAL A 36 5.63 -9.00 19.77
C VAL A 36 5.25 -8.70 18.34
N TYR A 37 3.96 -8.68 18.05
CA TYR A 37 3.43 -8.32 16.73
C TYR A 37 2.25 -7.36 16.90
N PRO A 38 2.35 -6.14 16.40
CA PRO A 38 1.23 -5.21 16.43
C PRO A 38 0.06 -5.73 15.59
N THR A 39 -1.13 -5.32 15.95
CA THR A 39 -2.35 -5.60 15.19
C THR A 39 -2.19 -5.14 13.75
N LYS A 40 -2.68 -5.91 12.76
CA LYS A 40 -2.62 -5.51 11.35
C LYS A 40 -3.16 -4.10 11.14
N LEU A 41 -4.29 -3.81 11.80
CA LEU A 41 -4.94 -2.50 11.78
C LEU A 41 -5.47 -2.18 13.18
N ASN A 42 -4.88 -1.21 13.86
CA ASN A 42 -5.41 -0.71 15.13
C ASN A 42 -6.39 0.45 14.85
N GLN A 43 -7.56 0.38 15.49
CA GLN A 43 -8.61 1.41 15.39
C GLN A 43 -9.07 1.87 16.79
N ARG A 44 -8.29 1.63 17.85
CA ARG A 44 -8.65 1.98 19.20
C ARG A 44 -8.51 3.49 19.43
N ALA A 45 -9.56 4.08 19.98
CA ALA A 45 -9.52 5.50 20.34
C ALA A 45 -8.44 5.74 21.42
N GLY A 46 -7.62 6.75 21.21
CA GLY A 46 -6.56 7.16 22.13
C GLY A 46 -5.18 6.55 21.86
N ASP A 47 -5.09 5.52 21.01
CA ASP A 47 -3.82 4.98 20.52
C ASP A 47 -3.30 5.78 19.33
N ASP A 48 -1.98 5.76 19.11
CA ASP A 48 -1.42 6.16 17.82
C ASP A 48 -1.66 5.05 16.82
N LEU A 49 -2.56 5.28 15.87
CA LEU A 49 -3.03 4.24 14.95
C LEU A 49 -1.91 3.73 14.03
N LEU A 50 -0.90 4.55 13.71
CA LEU A 50 0.18 4.15 12.82
C LEU A 50 1.27 3.36 13.55
N LEU A 51 1.70 3.82 14.71
CA LEU A 51 2.76 3.15 15.48
C LEU A 51 2.29 1.80 16.07
N THR A 52 1.00 1.59 16.18
CA THR A 52 0.40 0.38 16.76
C THR A 52 -0.23 -0.56 15.72
N SER A 53 -0.11 -0.23 14.43
CA SER A 53 -0.55 -1.08 13.31
C SER A 53 0.63 -1.67 12.55
N SER A 54 0.47 -2.91 12.07
CA SER A 54 1.42 -3.61 11.20
C SER A 54 1.25 -3.25 9.72
N SER A 55 1.27 -1.97 9.39
CA SER A 55 1.16 -1.51 8.01
C SER A 55 2.54 -1.17 7.43
N ASN A 56 2.79 -1.49 6.16
CA ASN A 56 4.00 -1.09 5.46
C ASN A 56 3.88 0.29 4.78
N TYR A 57 2.76 1.00 4.97
CA TYR A 57 2.53 2.31 4.39
C TYR A 57 3.26 3.44 5.13
N TYR A 58 3.66 3.18 6.37
CA TYR A 58 4.33 4.16 7.24
C TYR A 58 5.55 3.50 7.89
N ASP A 59 6.67 4.21 7.95
CA ASP A 59 7.93 3.72 8.51
C ASP A 59 8.45 4.71 9.56
N GLY A 60 8.25 4.38 10.84
CA GLY A 60 8.66 5.21 11.98
C GLY A 60 7.90 6.53 12.13
N VAL A 61 6.70 6.63 11.54
CA VAL A 61 5.89 7.86 11.51
C VAL A 61 4.70 7.73 12.44
N SER A 62 4.48 8.71 13.31
CA SER A 62 3.27 8.80 14.13
C SER A 62 2.07 9.31 13.35
N GLN A 63 0.87 9.02 13.86
CA GLN A 63 -0.38 9.52 13.27
C GLN A 63 -0.37 11.05 13.10
N ALA A 64 -0.04 11.78 14.15
CA ALA A 64 -0.01 13.25 14.12
C ALA A 64 1.01 13.81 13.11
N GLU A 65 2.16 13.14 12.93
CA GLU A 65 3.15 13.52 11.93
C GLU A 65 2.62 13.30 10.51
N ALA A 66 1.98 12.15 10.24
CA ALA A 66 1.43 11.84 8.92
C ALA A 66 0.28 12.79 8.55
N GLU A 67 -0.65 13.02 9.47
CA GLU A 67 -1.77 13.93 9.27
C GLU A 67 -1.28 15.36 8.96
N ARG A 68 -0.30 15.86 9.71
CA ARG A 68 0.28 17.19 9.46
C ARG A 68 0.99 17.24 8.11
N PHE A 69 1.82 16.24 7.78
CA PHE A 69 2.57 16.19 6.52
C PHE A 69 1.64 16.29 5.31
N TYR A 70 0.57 15.51 5.27
CA TYR A 70 -0.38 15.52 4.16
C TYR A 70 -1.30 16.74 4.18
N ALA A 71 -1.60 17.31 5.34
CA ALA A 71 -2.33 18.57 5.43
C ALA A 71 -1.50 19.74 4.86
N GLU A 72 -0.19 19.77 5.12
CA GLU A 72 0.73 20.76 4.54
C GLU A 72 0.82 20.63 3.01
N MET A 73 0.89 19.40 2.48
CA MET A 73 0.87 19.16 1.03
C MET A 73 -0.44 19.66 0.39
N ALA A 74 -1.58 19.33 0.99
CA ALA A 74 -2.89 19.76 0.51
C ALA A 74 -3.03 21.31 0.57
N ALA A 75 -2.54 21.93 1.64
CA ALA A 75 -2.55 23.38 1.77
C ALA A 75 -1.66 24.09 0.73
N ALA A 76 -0.49 23.51 0.44
CA ALA A 76 0.42 24.03 -0.59
C ALA A 76 -0.19 23.95 -2.00
N ALA A 77 -1.08 23.01 -2.24
CA ALA A 77 -1.82 22.84 -3.48
C ALA A 77 -3.21 23.49 -3.47
N ALA A 78 -3.51 24.33 -2.48
CA ALA A 78 -4.79 25.02 -2.41
C ALA A 78 -5.01 25.88 -3.67
N GLY A 79 -6.10 25.61 -4.39
CA GLY A 79 -6.40 26.25 -5.66
C GLY A 79 -5.98 25.47 -6.90
N ASP A 80 -5.35 24.29 -6.77
CA ASP A 80 -5.16 23.38 -7.89
C ASP A 80 -6.55 22.89 -8.36
N PRO A 81 -6.92 23.09 -9.63
CA PRO A 81 -8.20 22.63 -10.16
C PRO A 81 -8.29 21.09 -10.27
N GLU A 82 -7.17 20.42 -10.20
CA GLU A 82 -7.05 18.97 -10.28
C GLU A 82 -6.27 18.41 -9.07
N PRO A 83 -6.85 18.46 -7.85
CA PRO A 83 -6.20 17.96 -6.66
C PRO A 83 -6.06 16.43 -6.73
N VAL A 84 -4.92 15.92 -6.27
CA VAL A 84 -4.62 14.49 -6.25
C VAL A 84 -4.75 13.88 -4.86
N SER A 85 -4.86 12.56 -4.78
CA SER A 85 -4.85 11.80 -3.52
C SER A 85 -3.42 11.67 -2.98
N TYR A 86 -2.89 12.72 -2.33
CA TYR A 86 -1.54 12.73 -1.77
C TYR A 86 -1.28 11.53 -0.87
N GLY A 87 -0.18 10.84 -1.11
CA GLY A 87 0.25 9.67 -0.35
C GLY A 87 -0.25 8.33 -0.87
N LEU A 88 -1.13 8.31 -1.88
CA LEU A 88 -1.74 7.08 -2.38
C LEU A 88 -0.70 6.06 -2.87
N ASN A 89 0.34 6.50 -3.59
CA ASN A 89 1.36 5.68 -4.23
C ASN A 89 2.74 5.74 -3.55
N SER A 90 2.77 5.86 -2.24
CA SER A 90 4.03 5.99 -1.50
C SER A 90 3.98 5.36 -0.13
N GLN A 91 5.14 5.03 0.41
CA GLN A 91 5.36 4.87 1.85
C GLN A 91 5.82 6.21 2.43
N LEU A 92 5.20 6.68 3.49
CA LEU A 92 5.71 7.80 4.26
C LEU A 92 6.71 7.29 5.29
N ALA A 93 7.96 7.77 5.22
CA ALA A 93 9.04 7.33 6.07
C ALA A 93 9.66 8.50 6.84
N LYS A 94 10.13 8.22 8.04
CA LYS A 94 10.90 9.14 8.86
C LYS A 94 12.38 8.77 8.85
N ASP A 95 13.21 9.69 8.40
CA ASP A 95 14.65 9.50 8.44
C ASP A 95 15.12 9.41 9.91
N PRO A 96 15.74 8.30 10.32
CA PRO A 96 16.09 8.09 11.73
C PRO A 96 17.21 9.02 12.23
N ALA A 97 18.04 9.57 11.33
CA ALA A 97 19.14 10.46 11.70
C ALA A 97 18.69 11.92 11.81
N THR A 98 17.77 12.35 10.96
CA THR A 98 17.36 13.77 10.87
C THR A 98 15.96 14.02 11.39
N GLY A 99 15.13 12.98 11.55
CA GLY A 99 13.71 13.09 11.90
C GLY A 99 12.83 13.64 10.76
N ARG A 100 13.37 13.87 9.57
CA ARG A 100 12.61 14.42 8.44
C ARG A 100 11.71 13.38 7.83
N LEU A 101 10.48 13.76 7.53
CA LEU A 101 9.54 12.95 6.78
C LEU A 101 9.80 13.08 5.28
N HIS A 102 9.67 11.97 4.57
CA HIS A 102 9.78 11.91 3.12
C HIS A 102 8.95 10.76 2.56
N GLU A 103 8.50 10.89 1.33
CA GLU A 103 7.82 9.81 0.63
C GLU A 103 8.79 8.94 -0.16
N ARG A 104 8.64 7.63 -0.03
CA ARG A 104 9.26 6.63 -0.91
C ARG A 104 8.22 6.23 -1.95
N THR A 105 8.22 6.93 -3.08
CA THR A 105 7.21 6.74 -4.13
C THR A 105 7.41 5.42 -4.87
N TRP A 106 6.32 4.75 -5.19
CA TRP A 106 6.27 3.52 -5.97
C TRP A 106 6.33 3.84 -7.45
N ARG A 107 7.52 3.78 -8.00
CA ARG A 107 7.80 4.12 -9.40
C ARG A 107 9.11 3.49 -9.85
N VAL A 108 9.41 3.55 -11.15
CA VAL A 108 10.74 3.23 -11.67
C VAL A 108 11.80 4.09 -10.99
N GLY A 109 12.86 3.46 -10.49
CA GLY A 109 13.91 4.13 -9.71
C GLY A 109 13.53 4.48 -8.27
N GLY A 110 12.32 4.15 -7.83
CA GLY A 110 11.84 4.33 -6.47
C GLY A 110 11.63 3.01 -5.71
N MET A 111 10.74 3.03 -4.73
CA MET A 111 10.36 1.83 -4.00
C MET A 111 9.69 0.82 -4.95
N TYR A 112 10.04 -0.47 -4.83
CA TYR A 112 9.60 -1.57 -5.71
C TYR A 112 10.03 -1.46 -7.18
N SER A 113 11.04 -0.64 -7.52
CA SER A 113 11.50 -0.42 -8.89
C SER A 113 11.67 -1.71 -9.73
N PRO A 114 12.32 -2.79 -9.24
CA PRO A 114 12.50 -3.99 -10.05
C PRO A 114 11.18 -4.66 -10.49
N ALA A 115 10.15 -4.61 -9.64
CA ALA A 115 8.82 -5.12 -9.98
C ALA A 115 8.11 -4.17 -10.97
N ILE A 116 8.16 -2.87 -10.71
CA ILE A 116 7.52 -1.85 -11.55
C ILE A 116 8.15 -1.81 -12.95
N GLU A 117 9.45 -1.97 -13.09
CA GLU A 117 10.14 -2.09 -14.39
C GLU A 117 9.63 -3.27 -15.22
N ARG A 118 9.26 -4.39 -14.56
CA ARG A 118 8.63 -5.53 -15.23
C ARG A 118 7.21 -5.22 -15.68
N ILE A 119 6.45 -4.49 -14.87
CA ILE A 119 5.11 -4.02 -15.25
C ILE A 119 5.23 -3.11 -16.49
N VAL A 120 6.11 -2.11 -16.44
CA VAL A 120 6.35 -1.20 -17.57
C VAL A 120 6.74 -1.97 -18.84
N TYR A 121 7.65 -2.91 -18.74
CA TYR A 121 8.05 -3.74 -19.89
C TYR A 121 6.86 -4.42 -20.57
N TRP A 122 5.97 -5.04 -19.80
CA TRP A 122 4.82 -5.73 -20.37
C TRP A 122 3.74 -4.78 -20.87
N LEU A 123 3.53 -3.65 -20.21
CA LEU A 123 2.61 -2.61 -20.68
C LEU A 123 3.05 -2.01 -22.00
N GLU A 124 4.36 -1.78 -22.19
CA GLU A 124 4.90 -1.30 -23.50
C GLU A 124 4.69 -2.34 -24.62
N LYS A 125 4.81 -3.63 -24.30
CA LYS A 125 4.47 -4.70 -25.25
C LYS A 125 2.98 -4.71 -25.57
N ALA A 126 2.12 -4.55 -24.58
CA ALA A 126 0.69 -4.43 -24.79
C ALA A 126 0.33 -3.21 -25.63
N ALA A 127 0.90 -2.04 -25.35
CA ALA A 127 0.69 -0.82 -26.12
C ALA A 127 1.07 -0.97 -27.60
N SER A 128 2.12 -1.77 -27.89
CA SER A 128 2.58 -2.00 -29.28
C SER A 128 1.57 -2.73 -30.17
N VAL A 129 0.61 -3.45 -29.58
CA VAL A 129 -0.42 -4.22 -30.28
C VAL A 129 -1.83 -3.72 -30.01
N ALA A 130 -2.02 -2.87 -29.03
CA ALA A 130 -3.30 -2.27 -28.67
C ALA A 130 -3.73 -1.25 -29.76
N ARG A 131 -5.05 -1.09 -29.88
CA ARG A 131 -5.68 -0.06 -30.71
C ARG A 131 -6.11 1.11 -29.85
N GLU A 132 -6.36 2.27 -30.47
CA GLU A 132 -6.98 3.40 -29.77
C GLU A 132 -8.44 3.06 -29.36
N PRO A 133 -8.90 3.55 -28.21
CA PRO A 133 -8.23 4.45 -27.26
C PRO A 133 -7.32 3.72 -26.22
N GLN A 134 -7.36 2.40 -26.16
CA GLN A 134 -6.62 1.59 -25.17
C GLN A 134 -5.10 1.82 -25.24
N LYS A 135 -4.55 1.98 -26.44
CA LYS A 135 -3.12 2.24 -26.62
C LYS A 135 -2.69 3.50 -25.86
N THR A 136 -3.35 4.63 -26.12
CA THR A 136 -3.07 5.90 -25.44
C THR A 136 -3.22 5.75 -23.91
N ASN A 137 -4.21 4.98 -23.48
CA ASN A 137 -4.44 4.77 -22.05
C ASN A 137 -3.31 3.97 -21.38
N ILE A 138 -2.84 2.90 -22.04
CA ILE A 138 -1.68 2.13 -21.57
C ILE A 138 -0.41 2.98 -21.54
N GLU A 139 -0.18 3.82 -22.54
CA GLU A 139 0.96 4.73 -22.59
C GLU A 139 0.93 5.74 -21.43
N THR A 140 -0.26 6.23 -21.05
CA THR A 140 -0.45 7.10 -19.89
C THR A 140 -0.13 6.36 -18.57
N LEU A 141 -0.56 5.11 -18.45
CA LEU A 141 -0.22 4.27 -17.30
C LEU A 141 1.30 4.02 -17.19
N VAL A 142 1.97 3.80 -18.32
CA VAL A 142 3.45 3.69 -18.36
C VAL A 142 4.11 4.99 -17.91
N ALA A 143 3.61 6.14 -18.35
CA ALA A 143 4.11 7.43 -17.89
C ALA A 143 3.97 7.60 -16.37
N TYR A 144 2.83 7.21 -15.81
CA TYR A 144 2.62 7.17 -14.36
C TYR A 144 3.65 6.28 -13.65
N TYR A 145 3.86 5.04 -14.07
CA TYR A 145 4.83 4.15 -13.42
C TYR A 145 6.27 4.67 -13.48
N ARG A 146 6.61 5.43 -14.49
CA ARG A 146 7.94 6.04 -14.63
C ARG A 146 8.10 7.28 -13.75
N SER A 147 7.09 8.14 -13.70
CA SER A 147 7.15 9.41 -12.97
C SER A 147 6.75 9.27 -11.50
N GLY A 148 5.75 8.42 -11.20
CA GLY A 148 5.03 8.40 -9.93
C GLY A 148 4.06 9.58 -9.76
N ASP A 149 3.78 10.33 -10.83
CA ASP A 149 2.89 11.49 -10.79
C ASP A 149 1.42 11.05 -10.73
N LEU A 150 0.74 11.39 -9.63
CA LEU A 150 -0.66 11.04 -9.42
C LEU A 150 -1.61 11.72 -10.42
N LYS A 151 -1.22 12.85 -11.03
CA LYS A 151 -2.02 13.45 -12.12
C LYS A 151 -2.01 12.57 -13.38
N GLU A 152 -0.89 11.90 -13.68
CA GLU A 152 -0.85 10.89 -14.75
C GLU A 152 -1.72 9.68 -14.42
N PHE A 153 -1.73 9.26 -13.13
CA PHE A 153 -2.61 8.19 -12.68
C PHE A 153 -4.09 8.56 -12.84
N ASP A 154 -4.49 9.76 -12.47
CA ASP A 154 -5.85 10.25 -12.65
C ASP A 154 -6.24 10.32 -14.13
N ARG A 155 -5.34 10.80 -15.01
CA ARG A 155 -5.56 10.80 -16.46
C ARG A 155 -5.75 9.40 -17.02
N TYR A 156 -4.93 8.43 -16.55
CA TYR A 156 -5.13 7.03 -16.90
C TYR A 156 -6.50 6.52 -16.49
N ASN A 157 -6.93 6.75 -15.25
CA ASN A 157 -8.23 6.29 -14.74
C ASN A 157 -9.39 6.92 -15.53
N ILE A 158 -9.31 8.22 -15.83
CA ILE A 158 -10.32 8.92 -16.64
C ILE A 158 -10.37 8.32 -18.06
N GLY A 159 -9.23 8.02 -18.66
CA GLY A 159 -9.15 7.37 -19.96
C GLY A 159 -9.74 5.96 -19.93
N TRP A 160 -9.40 5.17 -18.91
CA TRP A 160 -9.92 3.83 -18.72
C TRP A 160 -11.46 3.80 -18.57
N VAL A 161 -12.01 4.66 -17.72
CA VAL A 161 -13.49 4.75 -17.55
C VAL A 161 -14.20 5.17 -18.83
N LYS A 162 -13.58 5.98 -19.68
CA LYS A 162 -14.14 6.41 -20.97
C LYS A 162 -14.01 5.39 -22.07
N ASP A 163 -13.14 4.40 -21.92
CA ASP A 163 -12.93 3.36 -22.93
C ASP A 163 -14.03 2.30 -22.84
N THR A 164 -15.02 2.44 -23.71
CA THR A 164 -16.17 1.50 -23.80
C THR A 164 -16.12 0.63 -25.06
N VAL A 165 -15.03 0.70 -25.84
CA VAL A 165 -14.94 0.06 -27.17
C VAL A 165 -13.80 -0.95 -27.29
N SER A 166 -12.87 -0.97 -26.36
CA SER A 166 -11.76 -1.92 -26.35
C SER A 166 -12.25 -3.34 -26.01
N ASN A 167 -11.67 -4.34 -26.68
CA ASN A 167 -12.07 -5.74 -26.51
C ASN A 167 -11.45 -6.42 -25.28
N VAL A 168 -10.38 -5.86 -24.73
CA VAL A 168 -9.70 -6.36 -23.54
C VAL A 168 -9.78 -5.29 -22.49
N ASP A 169 -10.26 -5.67 -21.32
CA ASP A 169 -10.29 -4.82 -20.14
C ASP A 169 -9.43 -5.42 -19.04
N PHE A 170 -8.84 -4.56 -18.21
CA PHE A 170 -8.04 -4.96 -17.06
C PHE A 170 -8.10 -3.90 -15.98
N VAL A 171 -8.06 -4.32 -14.73
CA VAL A 171 -7.95 -3.44 -13.58
C VAL A 171 -6.48 -3.28 -13.24
N ASN A 172 -6.06 -2.05 -13.01
CA ASN A 172 -4.71 -1.75 -12.57
C ASN A 172 -4.72 -0.45 -11.75
N GLY A 173 -4.64 -0.56 -10.44
CA GLY A 173 -4.77 0.61 -9.60
C GLY A 173 -4.76 0.35 -8.10
N PHE A 174 -5.14 1.36 -7.34
CA PHE A 174 -5.30 1.31 -5.88
C PHE A 174 -6.75 0.99 -5.55
N ILE A 175 -7.00 -0.21 -5.04
CA ILE A 175 -8.36 -0.75 -4.92
C ILE A 175 -8.83 -0.80 -3.47
N GLU A 176 -8.04 -1.37 -2.57
CA GLU A 176 -8.45 -1.66 -1.19
C GLU A 176 -7.76 -0.72 -0.19
N ASP A 177 -8.52 0.19 0.40
CA ASP A 177 -8.04 1.21 1.35
C ASP A 177 -8.14 0.80 2.82
N TYR A 178 -8.86 -0.26 3.12
CA TYR A 178 -9.08 -0.73 4.51
C TYR A 178 -7.82 -1.22 5.22
N GLY A 179 -6.69 -1.34 4.54
CA GLY A 179 -5.39 -1.68 5.13
C GLY A 179 -4.63 -0.49 5.71
N ASP A 180 -5.10 0.73 5.50
CA ASP A 180 -4.51 1.95 6.05
C ASP A 180 -5.36 2.48 7.21
N PRO A 181 -4.80 2.63 8.43
CA PRO A 181 -5.53 3.19 9.57
C PRO A 181 -6.10 4.59 9.33
N LEU A 182 -5.49 5.36 8.43
CA LEU A 182 -5.93 6.72 8.08
C LEU A 182 -6.83 6.77 6.83
N GLY A 183 -7.06 5.63 6.14
CA GLY A 183 -7.85 5.57 4.91
C GLY A 183 -7.31 6.43 3.77
N ARG A 184 -5.99 6.66 3.73
CA ARG A 184 -5.33 7.52 2.74
C ARG A 184 -4.62 6.74 1.64
N LYS A 185 -4.16 5.56 1.98
CA LYS A 185 -3.38 4.67 1.11
C LYS A 185 -4.18 3.40 0.84
N ALA A 186 -3.91 2.78 -0.31
CA ALA A 186 -4.61 1.56 -0.70
C ALA A 186 -3.63 0.52 -1.24
N SER A 187 -4.07 -0.75 -1.26
CA SER A 187 -3.33 -1.81 -1.91
C SER A 187 -3.39 -1.65 -3.43
N TRP A 188 -2.31 -2.02 -4.07
CA TRP A 188 -2.19 -2.04 -5.52
C TRP A 188 -2.60 -3.40 -6.08
N GLU A 189 -3.43 -3.41 -7.13
CA GLU A 189 -3.87 -4.58 -7.89
C GLU A 189 -3.72 -4.34 -9.40
#